data_d90c264ffe5dbd92fab04aeea6244c1d
#
_entry.id   d90c264ffe5dbd92fab04aeea6244c1d
#
_cell.length_a   1.000
_cell.length_b   1.000
_cell.length_c   1.000
_cell.angle_alpha   90.00
_cell.angle_beta   90.00
_cell.angle_gamma   90.00
#
_symmetry.space_group_name_H-M   'P 1'
#
loop_
_entity.id
_entity.type
_entity.pdbx_description
1 polymer ?
#
loop_
_entity_poly.entity_id
_entity_poly.type
_entity_poly.pdbx_seq_one_letter_code
_entity_poly.pdbx_strand_id
1 'polypeptide(L)'
;MAILAQTTSNMERRNFLKKGLAAGTASLFSRQLLARETDASLQAADNKPFRLNYAFHDGMFKNSAGEDFIEQIKFAHSMGFRSIEDNGMMGRPIEQQKKIGDTLAKLGMNMGVFVVTSDSWHWKTSLTSGKQEWLDRMIKDCKEAVEVAKRCNAKWITVVPGNFERTLSLDYQTANVIKALRMASAILEPHGLVMVLEALSDNPDLFLRHSDQTNMICKAVNSPSCKFLFDMYHMQRNEGDIINNLNKTWDEIGYLQIGDNPGRKEPTTGEMNYKNIFKHIYTKGYKGILGMEHGNAKPGKEGEIALINAYRESDSFII
;
A
#
# COMPACT_ATOMS: atom_id res chain seq x y z
N MET A 1 34.29 26.26 -66.48
CA MET A 1 34.00 24.99 -65.73
C MET A 1 33.47 25.21 -64.29
N ALA A 2 32.89 26.37 -63.96
CA ALA A 2 32.45 26.70 -62.61
C ALA A 2 30.92 26.93 -62.41
N ILE A 3 30.11 26.73 -63.45
CA ILE A 3 28.64 26.99 -63.41
C ILE A 3 27.81 25.71 -63.25
N LEU A 4 28.37 24.51 -63.52
CA LEU A 4 27.64 23.23 -63.41
C LEU A 4 27.67 22.63 -61.99
N ALA A 5 28.55 23.08 -61.09
CA ALA A 5 28.67 22.55 -59.74
C ALA A 5 27.66 23.17 -58.72
N GLN A 6 27.08 24.33 -58.99
CA GLN A 6 26.12 24.99 -58.08
C GLN A 6 24.66 24.54 -58.26
N THR A 7 24.27 23.97 -59.38
CA THR A 7 22.88 23.52 -59.64
C THR A 7 22.56 22.16 -59.03
N THR A 8 23.55 21.25 -58.92
CA THR A 8 23.35 19.93 -58.31
C THR A 8 23.21 19.98 -56.79
N SER A 9 23.94 20.91 -56.12
CA SER A 9 23.87 21.07 -54.66
C SER A 9 22.49 21.59 -54.15
N ASN A 10 21.83 22.42 -54.96
CA ASN A 10 20.50 22.96 -54.57
C ASN A 10 19.35 21.93 -54.76
N MET A 11 19.48 21.00 -55.68
CA MET A 11 18.49 19.96 -55.90
C MET A 11 18.54 18.86 -54.82
N GLU A 12 19.70 18.51 -54.31
CA GLU A 12 19.87 17.57 -53.25
C GLU A 12 19.39 18.09 -51.89
N ARG A 13 19.64 19.38 -51.59
CA ARG A 13 19.11 20.03 -50.38
C ARG A 13 17.57 20.11 -50.35
N ARG A 14 16.93 20.37 -51.49
CA ARG A 14 15.47 20.40 -51.60
C ARG A 14 14.84 19.02 -51.43
N ASN A 15 15.48 17.97 -51.89
CA ASN A 15 15.01 16.57 -51.75
C ASN A 15 15.23 16.07 -50.32
N PHE A 16 16.30 16.48 -49.64
CA PHE A 16 16.55 16.18 -48.23
C PHE A 16 15.50 16.83 -47.31
N LEU A 17 15.17 18.10 -47.53
CA LEU A 17 14.14 18.79 -46.76
C LEU A 17 12.74 18.20 -46.97
N LYS A 18 12.38 17.80 -48.18
CA LYS A 18 11.08 17.14 -48.48
C LYS A 18 10.99 15.75 -47.82
N LYS A 19 12.07 14.97 -47.77
CA LYS A 19 12.13 13.68 -47.08
C LYS A 19 12.13 13.86 -45.56
N GLY A 20 12.77 14.88 -45.02
CA GLY A 20 12.74 15.24 -43.59
C GLY A 20 11.37 15.65 -43.10
N LEU A 21 10.60 16.44 -43.90
CA LEU A 21 9.23 16.85 -43.54
C LEU A 21 8.25 15.63 -43.57
N ALA A 22 8.39 14.74 -44.54
CA ALA A 22 7.54 13.54 -44.62
C ALA A 22 7.81 12.54 -43.48
N ALA A 23 9.07 12.40 -43.03
CA ALA A 23 9.42 11.57 -41.89
C ALA A 23 8.96 12.17 -40.55
N GLY A 24 9.00 13.50 -40.39
CA GLY A 24 8.54 14.22 -39.22
C GLY A 24 7.02 14.12 -38.99
N THR A 25 6.23 14.21 -40.06
CA THR A 25 4.77 14.08 -39.97
C THR A 25 4.34 12.64 -39.74
N ALA A 26 5.01 11.65 -40.34
CA ALA A 26 4.72 10.22 -40.09
C ALA A 26 5.03 9.82 -38.62
N SER A 27 6.08 10.39 -38.00
CA SER A 27 6.43 10.10 -36.62
C SER A 27 5.47 10.76 -35.60
N LEU A 28 4.87 11.88 -35.93
CA LEU A 28 3.85 12.54 -35.11
C LEU A 28 2.50 11.80 -35.19
N PHE A 29 2.12 11.33 -36.39
CA PHE A 29 0.91 10.53 -36.59
C PHE A 29 1.03 9.14 -35.93
N SER A 30 2.19 8.49 -35.99
CA SER A 30 2.41 7.20 -35.32
C SER A 30 2.42 7.34 -33.79
N ARG A 31 2.95 8.44 -33.24
CA ARG A 31 2.85 8.71 -31.79
C ARG A 31 1.42 9.00 -31.34
N GLN A 32 0.62 9.73 -32.14
CA GLN A 32 -0.79 9.95 -31.81
C GLN A 32 -1.66 8.70 -31.97
N LEU A 33 -1.37 7.81 -32.92
CA LEU A 33 -2.04 6.52 -33.06
C LEU A 33 -1.67 5.57 -31.92
N LEU A 34 -0.38 5.48 -31.54
CA LEU A 34 0.08 4.70 -30.40
C LEU A 34 -0.49 5.23 -29.07
N ALA A 35 -0.59 6.56 -28.88
CA ALA A 35 -1.23 7.13 -27.70
C ALA A 35 -2.74 6.85 -27.67
N ARG A 36 -3.44 6.87 -28.81
CA ARG A 36 -4.85 6.48 -28.90
C ARG A 36 -5.09 4.98 -28.71
N GLU A 37 -4.21 4.11 -29.20
CA GLU A 37 -4.29 2.67 -28.96
C GLU A 37 -3.96 2.33 -27.49
N THR A 38 -3.03 3.03 -26.86
CA THR A 38 -2.77 2.86 -25.41
C THR A 38 -3.94 3.37 -24.57
N ASP A 39 -4.54 4.51 -24.90
CA ASP A 39 -5.76 5.00 -24.22
C ASP A 39 -6.96 4.07 -24.44
N ALA A 40 -7.16 3.55 -25.65
CA ALA A 40 -8.24 2.61 -25.94
C ALA A 40 -8.01 1.23 -25.32
N SER A 41 -6.76 0.76 -25.21
CA SER A 41 -6.41 -0.49 -24.53
C SER A 41 -6.50 -0.35 -23.00
N LEU A 42 -6.19 0.83 -22.44
CA LEU A 42 -6.45 1.16 -21.07
C LEU A 42 -7.96 1.18 -20.79
N GLN A 43 -8.77 1.85 -21.60
CA GLN A 43 -10.22 1.88 -21.44
C GLN A 43 -10.88 0.49 -21.54
N ALA A 44 -10.35 -0.42 -22.32
CA ALA A 44 -10.87 -1.80 -22.42
C ALA A 44 -10.44 -2.71 -21.24
N ALA A 45 -9.34 -2.36 -20.55
CA ALA A 45 -8.85 -3.08 -19.36
C ALA A 45 -9.47 -2.57 -18.04
N ASP A 46 -10.10 -1.39 -18.07
CA ASP A 46 -10.30 -0.51 -16.93
C ASP A 46 -11.32 -0.97 -15.88
N ASN A 47 -12.25 -1.83 -16.18
CA ASN A 47 -13.30 -2.21 -15.22
C ASN A 47 -13.13 -3.62 -14.63
N LYS A 48 -12.15 -4.40 -15.05
CA LYS A 48 -11.97 -5.75 -14.53
C LYS A 48 -11.33 -5.69 -13.14
N PRO A 49 -11.97 -6.19 -12.09
CA PRO A 49 -11.35 -6.31 -10.78
C PRO A 49 -10.04 -7.11 -10.87
N PHE A 50 -9.10 -6.78 -10.00
CA PHE A 50 -7.90 -7.58 -9.79
C PHE A 50 -8.27 -8.94 -9.17
N ARG A 51 -7.38 -9.91 -9.25
CA ARG A 51 -7.55 -11.23 -8.60
C ARG A 51 -7.38 -11.13 -7.09
N LEU A 52 -6.44 -10.28 -6.64
CA LEU A 52 -6.23 -9.93 -5.25
C LEU A 52 -6.86 -8.55 -4.96
N ASN A 53 -7.13 -8.27 -3.69
CA ASN A 53 -7.80 -7.05 -3.27
C ASN A 53 -6.78 -6.02 -2.80
N TYR A 54 -6.36 -5.12 -3.69
CA TYR A 54 -5.39 -4.07 -3.41
C TYR A 54 -6.06 -2.81 -2.85
N ALA A 55 -5.45 -2.22 -1.82
CA ALA A 55 -5.90 -0.98 -1.18
C ALA A 55 -4.91 0.15 -1.42
N PHE A 56 -5.35 1.21 -2.09
CA PHE A 56 -4.54 2.38 -2.37
C PHE A 56 -4.66 3.46 -1.28
N HIS A 57 -3.69 4.38 -1.21
CA HIS A 57 -3.66 5.51 -0.28
C HIS A 57 -4.09 6.83 -0.93
N ASP A 58 -4.55 7.76 -0.10
CA ASP A 58 -4.81 9.14 -0.51
C ASP A 58 -3.56 9.77 -1.16
N GLY A 59 -3.78 10.47 -2.27
CA GLY A 59 -2.73 11.12 -3.06
C GLY A 59 -2.12 10.24 -4.15
N MET A 60 -2.33 8.91 -4.17
CA MET A 60 -1.77 8.04 -5.22
C MET A 60 -2.30 8.34 -6.61
N PHE A 61 -3.53 8.86 -6.72
CA PHE A 61 -4.20 9.15 -7.99
C PHE A 61 -4.61 10.62 -8.14
N LYS A 62 -3.94 11.53 -7.43
CA LYS A 62 -4.29 12.96 -7.42
C LYS A 62 -4.10 13.67 -8.77
N ASN A 63 -3.18 13.21 -9.59
CA ASN A 63 -2.96 13.81 -10.92
C ASN A 63 -4.03 13.39 -11.93
N SER A 64 -4.63 12.21 -11.77
CA SER A 64 -5.72 11.71 -12.62
C SER A 64 -7.10 12.15 -12.13
N ALA A 65 -7.31 12.22 -10.82
CA ALA A 65 -8.62 12.44 -10.21
C ALA A 65 -8.74 13.74 -9.40
N GLY A 66 -7.65 14.49 -9.21
CA GLY A 66 -7.62 15.70 -8.38
C GLY A 66 -7.31 15.44 -6.91
N GLU A 67 -7.25 16.51 -6.12
CA GLU A 67 -6.85 16.44 -4.71
C GLU A 67 -7.96 15.88 -3.78
N ASP A 68 -9.24 15.89 -4.20
CA ASP A 68 -10.33 15.30 -3.37
C ASP A 68 -10.20 13.78 -3.32
N PHE A 69 -9.96 13.25 -2.12
CA PHE A 69 -9.82 11.81 -1.93
C PHE A 69 -11.07 11.02 -2.38
N ILE A 70 -12.26 11.61 -2.31
CA ILE A 70 -13.48 10.96 -2.81
C ILE A 70 -13.42 10.75 -4.33
N GLU A 71 -12.91 11.71 -5.08
CA GLU A 71 -12.73 11.56 -6.52
C GLU A 71 -11.64 10.53 -6.86
N GLN A 72 -10.56 10.47 -6.05
CA GLN A 72 -9.55 9.42 -6.18
C GLN A 72 -10.13 8.02 -5.92
N ILE A 73 -11.03 7.87 -4.93
CA ILE A 73 -11.74 6.60 -4.65
C ILE A 73 -12.58 6.18 -5.86
N LYS A 74 -13.34 7.09 -6.47
CA LYS A 74 -14.15 6.81 -7.66
C LYS A 74 -13.29 6.43 -8.87
N PHE A 75 -12.19 7.15 -9.09
CA PHE A 75 -11.23 6.84 -10.13
C PHE A 75 -10.61 5.46 -9.94
N ALA A 76 -10.06 5.17 -8.77
CA ALA A 76 -9.46 3.87 -8.48
C ALA A 76 -10.46 2.71 -8.61
N HIS A 77 -11.74 2.92 -8.21
CA HIS A 77 -12.80 1.96 -8.45
C HIS A 77 -12.99 1.68 -9.95
N SER A 78 -12.98 2.72 -10.80
CA SER A 78 -13.09 2.57 -12.26
C SER A 78 -11.88 1.83 -12.86
N MET A 79 -10.71 1.90 -12.22
CA MET A 79 -9.49 1.18 -12.59
C MET A 79 -9.43 -0.26 -12.03
N GLY A 80 -10.45 -0.71 -11.29
CA GLY A 80 -10.55 -2.09 -10.81
C GLY A 80 -10.11 -2.30 -9.36
N PHE A 81 -9.64 -1.27 -8.65
CA PHE A 81 -9.36 -1.35 -7.20
C PHE A 81 -10.65 -1.48 -6.39
N ARG A 82 -10.59 -2.20 -5.28
CA ARG A 82 -11.77 -2.47 -4.44
C ARG A 82 -11.57 -2.15 -2.96
N SER A 83 -10.41 -1.57 -2.61
CA SER A 83 -10.12 -1.18 -1.23
C SER A 83 -9.27 0.09 -1.18
N ILE A 84 -9.31 0.76 -0.04
CA ILE A 84 -8.40 1.86 0.32
C ILE A 84 -7.70 1.57 1.64
N GLU A 85 -6.57 2.22 1.89
CA GLU A 85 -5.96 2.41 3.20
C GLU A 85 -5.87 3.90 3.54
N ASP A 86 -5.90 4.22 4.83
CA ASP A 86 -5.71 5.59 5.28
C ASP A 86 -5.14 5.64 6.68
N ASN A 87 -3.82 5.67 6.79
CA ASN A 87 -3.12 5.74 8.09
C ASN A 87 -3.53 6.94 8.94
N GLY A 88 -3.99 8.03 8.30
CA GLY A 88 -4.42 9.26 8.94
C GLY A 88 -5.91 9.31 9.35
N MET A 89 -6.69 8.26 9.14
CA MET A 89 -8.15 8.27 9.33
C MET A 89 -8.59 8.79 10.72
N MET A 90 -7.86 8.44 11.79
CA MET A 90 -8.14 8.93 13.15
C MET A 90 -8.12 10.46 13.27
N GLY A 91 -7.26 11.12 12.50
CA GLY A 91 -7.10 12.59 12.49
C GLY A 91 -8.03 13.32 11.52
N ARG A 92 -8.77 12.63 10.65
CA ARG A 92 -9.69 13.28 9.73
C ARG A 92 -10.93 13.82 10.46
N PRO A 93 -11.51 14.94 10.01
CA PRO A 93 -12.81 15.40 10.51
C PRO A 93 -13.90 14.33 10.41
N ILE A 94 -14.79 14.24 11.40
CA ILE A 94 -15.85 13.23 11.48
C ILE A 94 -16.67 13.16 10.18
N GLU A 95 -17.02 14.31 9.61
CA GLU A 95 -17.81 14.36 8.36
C GLU A 95 -17.03 13.79 7.15
N GLN A 96 -15.71 13.96 7.15
CA GLN A 96 -14.88 13.34 6.11
C GLN A 96 -14.78 11.82 6.29
N GLN A 97 -14.64 11.32 7.53
CA GLN A 97 -14.67 9.89 7.82
C GLN A 97 -15.97 9.24 7.34
N LYS A 98 -17.12 9.87 7.62
CA LYS A 98 -18.45 9.43 7.14
C LYS A 98 -18.54 9.46 5.61
N LYS A 99 -18.13 10.57 4.99
CA LYS A 99 -18.17 10.74 3.52
C LYS A 99 -17.34 9.64 2.81
N ILE A 100 -16.17 9.29 3.38
CA ILE A 100 -15.36 8.17 2.89
C ILE A 100 -16.12 6.85 3.05
N GLY A 101 -16.60 6.54 4.25
CA GLY A 101 -17.36 5.32 4.52
C GLY A 101 -18.58 5.14 3.62
N ASP A 102 -19.39 6.20 3.45
CA ASP A 102 -20.58 6.20 2.57
C ASP A 102 -20.19 5.98 1.09
N THR A 103 -19.05 6.57 0.67
CA THR A 103 -18.56 6.40 -0.70
C THR A 103 -18.11 4.96 -0.95
N LEU A 104 -17.36 4.39 0.00
CA LEU A 104 -16.92 2.98 -0.08
C LEU A 104 -18.11 2.04 -0.13
N ALA A 105 -19.11 2.23 0.75
CA ALA A 105 -20.34 1.42 0.78
C ALA A 105 -21.11 1.50 -0.56
N LYS A 106 -21.26 2.70 -1.13
CA LYS A 106 -21.92 2.92 -2.42
C LYS A 106 -21.23 2.19 -3.57
N LEU A 107 -19.88 2.13 -3.53
CA LEU A 107 -19.07 1.52 -4.59
C LEU A 107 -18.79 0.03 -4.35
N GLY A 108 -19.24 -0.55 -3.22
CA GLY A 108 -18.90 -1.91 -2.83
C GLY A 108 -17.39 -2.10 -2.58
N MET A 109 -16.73 -1.04 -2.11
CA MET A 109 -15.31 -1.05 -1.73
C MET A 109 -15.14 -1.24 -0.22
N ASN A 110 -13.93 -1.64 0.18
CA ASN A 110 -13.61 -1.86 1.58
C ASN A 110 -12.65 -0.79 2.12
N MET A 111 -12.77 -0.51 3.41
CA MET A 111 -11.75 0.15 4.19
C MET A 111 -10.72 -0.89 4.66
N GLY A 112 -9.45 -0.68 4.36
CA GLY A 112 -8.32 -1.43 4.90
C GLY A 112 -7.93 -0.95 6.30
N VAL A 113 -6.62 -0.89 6.58
CA VAL A 113 -6.13 -0.43 7.88
C VAL A 113 -6.15 1.10 8.00
N PHE A 114 -6.22 1.54 9.25
CA PHE A 114 -5.79 2.85 9.71
C PHE A 114 -5.00 2.71 11.01
N VAL A 115 -4.13 3.67 11.33
CA VAL A 115 -3.32 3.62 12.55
C VAL A 115 -4.18 3.95 13.77
N VAL A 116 -4.03 3.20 14.86
CA VAL A 116 -4.82 3.31 16.10
C VAL A 116 -4.72 4.67 16.80
N THR A 117 -3.80 5.52 16.41
CA THR A 117 -3.59 6.82 17.00
C THR A 117 -3.45 7.93 15.95
N SER A 118 -3.81 9.16 16.32
CA SER A 118 -3.61 10.36 15.50
C SER A 118 -2.30 11.08 15.79
N ASP A 119 -1.53 10.63 16.78
CA ASP A 119 -0.22 11.19 17.13
C ASP A 119 0.90 10.14 17.03
N SER A 120 2.12 10.52 17.40
CA SER A 120 3.34 9.75 17.18
C SER A 120 3.82 8.97 18.42
N TRP A 121 2.95 8.58 19.36
CA TRP A 121 3.39 7.85 20.55
C TRP A 121 4.02 6.49 20.25
N HIS A 122 3.65 5.88 19.14
CA HIS A 122 4.24 4.63 18.64
C HIS A 122 5.72 4.75 18.23
N TRP A 123 6.27 5.97 18.15
CA TRP A 123 7.70 6.23 17.97
C TRP A 123 8.45 6.49 19.30
N LYS A 124 7.81 6.28 20.44
CA LYS A 124 8.40 6.42 21.78
C LYS A 124 8.58 5.04 22.42
N THR A 125 9.28 4.97 23.54
CA THR A 125 9.30 3.78 24.42
C THR A 125 7.96 3.66 25.13
N SER A 126 6.92 3.29 24.40
CA SER A 126 5.53 3.32 24.84
C SER A 126 5.08 2.00 25.48
N LEU A 127 4.47 1.09 24.73
CA LEU A 127 3.97 -0.18 25.29
C LEU A 127 5.10 -1.05 25.86
N THR A 128 6.30 -0.94 25.30
CA THR A 128 7.51 -1.63 25.75
C THR A 128 7.91 -1.30 27.18
N SER A 129 7.71 -0.06 27.61
CA SER A 129 8.06 0.40 28.97
C SER A 129 7.17 -0.19 30.08
N GLY A 130 5.96 -0.67 29.75
CA GLY A 130 4.99 -1.17 30.72
C GLY A 130 4.39 -0.09 31.65
N LYS A 131 4.66 1.19 31.41
CA LYS A 131 4.14 2.29 32.22
C LYS A 131 2.63 2.43 32.06
N GLN A 132 1.94 2.73 33.16
CA GLN A 132 0.48 2.82 33.19
C GLN A 132 -0.06 3.89 32.23
N GLU A 133 0.63 5.03 32.07
CA GLU A 133 0.25 6.10 31.13
C GLU A 133 0.05 5.60 29.68
N TRP A 134 0.89 4.66 29.22
CA TRP A 134 0.79 4.10 27.88
C TRP A 134 -0.32 3.05 27.75
N LEU A 135 -0.59 2.31 28.82
CA LEU A 135 -1.74 1.41 28.86
C LEU A 135 -3.05 2.19 28.79
N ASP A 136 -3.18 3.27 29.58
CA ASP A 136 -4.34 4.15 29.60
C ASP A 136 -4.53 4.82 28.23
N ARG A 137 -3.41 5.25 27.62
CA ARG A 137 -3.43 5.84 26.28
C ARG A 137 -3.90 4.82 25.22
N MET A 138 -3.38 3.62 25.20
CA MET A 138 -3.80 2.55 24.28
C MET A 138 -5.29 2.25 24.43
N ILE A 139 -5.79 2.16 25.67
CA ILE A 139 -7.22 1.95 25.96
C ILE A 139 -8.07 3.07 25.38
N LYS A 140 -7.65 4.33 25.59
CA LYS A 140 -8.34 5.49 25.04
C LYS A 140 -8.39 5.45 23.52
N ASP A 141 -7.23 5.27 22.88
CA ASP A 141 -7.11 5.27 21.43
C ASP A 141 -7.90 4.11 20.79
N CYS A 142 -7.92 2.92 21.40
CA CYS A 142 -8.77 1.80 20.94
C CYS A 142 -10.27 2.13 20.99
N LYS A 143 -10.74 2.81 22.06
CA LYS A 143 -12.14 3.23 22.15
C LYS A 143 -12.50 4.28 21.08
N GLU A 144 -11.61 5.21 20.80
CA GLU A 144 -11.77 6.18 19.71
C GLU A 144 -11.75 5.49 18.33
N ALA A 145 -10.85 4.54 18.15
CA ALA A 145 -10.75 3.74 16.90
C ALA A 145 -12.01 2.93 16.62
N VAL A 146 -12.71 2.41 17.65
CA VAL A 146 -14.02 1.76 17.49
C VAL A 146 -15.03 2.73 16.85
N GLU A 147 -15.08 3.97 17.29
CA GLU A 147 -16.01 4.96 16.72
C GLU A 147 -15.60 5.39 15.30
N VAL A 148 -14.30 5.47 15.00
CA VAL A 148 -13.82 5.72 13.64
C VAL A 148 -14.17 4.54 12.72
N ALA A 149 -13.92 3.32 13.16
CA ALA A 149 -14.21 2.11 12.39
C ALA A 149 -15.71 2.00 12.03
N LYS A 150 -16.61 2.35 12.95
CA LYS A 150 -18.06 2.42 12.68
C LYS A 150 -18.39 3.41 11.56
N ARG A 151 -17.72 4.58 11.53
CA ARG A 151 -17.99 5.61 10.51
C ARG A 151 -17.51 5.25 9.12
N CYS A 152 -16.37 4.55 9.02
CA CYS A 152 -15.80 4.17 7.72
C CYS A 152 -15.91 2.66 7.39
N ASN A 153 -16.64 1.89 8.21
CA ASN A 153 -16.82 0.45 8.06
C ASN A 153 -15.49 -0.32 7.99
N ALA A 154 -14.50 0.08 8.81
CA ALA A 154 -13.21 -0.58 8.90
C ALA A 154 -13.28 -1.82 9.78
N LYS A 155 -12.41 -2.79 9.47
CA LYS A 155 -12.22 -4.02 10.26
C LYS A 155 -10.85 -4.09 10.90
N TRP A 156 -9.85 -3.44 10.32
CA TRP A 156 -8.46 -3.57 10.72
C TRP A 156 -7.89 -2.24 11.20
N ILE A 157 -7.02 -2.32 12.22
CA ILE A 157 -6.37 -1.17 12.85
C ILE A 157 -4.90 -1.50 13.02
N THR A 158 -3.98 -0.70 12.47
CA THR A 158 -2.54 -0.89 12.64
C THR A 158 -2.09 -0.47 14.02
N VAL A 159 -1.27 -1.32 14.66
CA VAL A 159 -0.63 -1.07 15.95
C VAL A 159 0.86 -1.33 15.86
N VAL A 160 1.66 -0.33 16.26
CA VAL A 160 3.12 -0.43 16.44
C VAL A 160 3.42 -0.30 17.93
N PRO A 161 4.09 -1.27 18.58
CA PRO A 161 4.29 -1.28 20.04
C PRO A 161 5.20 -0.19 20.59
N GLY A 162 5.96 0.48 19.74
CA GLY A 162 6.89 1.53 20.11
C GLY A 162 8.36 1.13 20.02
N ASN A 163 9.22 2.01 20.52
CA ASN A 163 10.65 1.80 20.54
C ASN A 163 11.09 0.88 21.68
N PHE A 164 12.27 0.31 21.51
CA PHE A 164 12.95 -0.52 22.51
C PHE A 164 13.31 0.33 23.74
N GLU A 165 12.95 -0.17 24.95
CA GLU A 165 13.34 0.45 26.23
C GLU A 165 14.68 -0.12 26.70
N ARG A 166 15.75 0.66 26.59
CA ARG A 166 17.13 0.20 26.82
C ARG A 166 17.43 -0.23 28.26
N THR A 167 16.61 0.18 29.22
CA THR A 167 16.76 -0.16 30.64
C THR A 167 16.08 -1.45 31.03
N LEU A 168 15.29 -2.06 30.14
CA LEU A 168 14.57 -3.28 30.38
C LEU A 168 15.10 -4.43 29.47
N SER A 169 15.07 -5.65 29.98
CA SER A 169 15.36 -6.83 29.15
C SER A 169 14.30 -7.00 28.06
N LEU A 170 14.67 -7.65 26.96
CA LEU A 170 13.75 -7.93 25.84
C LEU A 170 12.51 -8.71 26.28
N ASP A 171 12.69 -9.70 27.17
CA ASP A 171 11.59 -10.54 27.68
C ASP A 171 10.58 -9.73 28.49
N TYR A 172 11.08 -8.78 29.31
CA TYR A 172 10.23 -7.87 30.07
C TYR A 172 9.40 -6.97 29.18
N GLN A 173 10.03 -6.41 28.14
CA GLN A 173 9.34 -5.57 27.14
C GLN A 173 8.30 -6.38 26.37
N THR A 174 8.63 -7.61 25.98
CA THR A 174 7.69 -8.53 25.32
C THR A 174 6.46 -8.82 26.22
N ALA A 175 6.66 -9.08 27.50
CA ALA A 175 5.58 -9.28 28.46
C ALA A 175 4.70 -8.02 28.60
N ASN A 176 5.31 -6.82 28.65
CA ASN A 176 4.60 -5.53 28.70
C ASN A 176 3.72 -5.32 27.46
N VAL A 177 4.27 -5.57 26.27
CA VAL A 177 3.56 -5.47 24.99
C VAL A 177 2.38 -6.46 24.96
N ILE A 178 2.59 -7.74 25.30
CA ILE A 178 1.52 -8.75 25.34
C ILE A 178 0.39 -8.32 26.30
N LYS A 179 0.75 -7.80 27.48
CA LYS A 179 -0.24 -7.29 28.44
C LYS A 179 -1.09 -6.17 27.83
N ALA A 180 -0.45 -5.17 27.20
CA ALA A 180 -1.14 -4.06 26.57
C ALA A 180 -2.09 -4.50 25.45
N LEU A 181 -1.61 -5.44 24.60
CA LEU A 181 -2.40 -5.96 23.49
C LEU A 181 -3.59 -6.82 23.93
N ARG A 182 -3.48 -7.57 25.04
CA ARG A 182 -4.63 -8.26 25.64
C ARG A 182 -5.70 -7.29 26.14
N MET A 183 -5.28 -6.18 26.74
CA MET A 183 -6.22 -5.13 27.18
C MET A 183 -6.91 -4.46 25.99
N ALA A 184 -6.18 -4.19 24.91
CA ALA A 184 -6.72 -3.66 23.67
C ALA A 184 -7.68 -4.67 23.01
N SER A 185 -7.31 -5.95 22.92
CA SER A 185 -8.17 -7.01 22.39
C SER A 185 -9.53 -7.06 23.07
N ALA A 186 -9.57 -6.99 24.39
CA ALA A 186 -10.82 -7.00 25.15
C ALA A 186 -11.77 -5.83 24.78
N ILE A 187 -11.23 -4.72 24.28
CA ILE A 187 -12.03 -3.59 23.78
C ILE A 187 -12.52 -3.83 22.36
N LEU A 188 -11.67 -4.42 21.50
CA LEU A 188 -11.92 -4.54 20.06
C LEU A 188 -12.79 -5.75 19.70
N GLU A 189 -12.63 -6.89 20.43
CA GLU A 189 -13.37 -8.15 20.18
C GLU A 189 -14.89 -7.97 20.10
N PRO A 190 -15.57 -7.26 21.05
CA PRO A 190 -17.01 -7.07 20.99
C PRO A 190 -17.52 -6.35 19.73
N HIS A 191 -16.60 -5.66 19.04
CA HIS A 191 -16.90 -4.90 17.83
C HIS A 191 -16.44 -5.62 16.55
N GLY A 192 -15.84 -6.81 16.66
CA GLY A 192 -15.28 -7.55 15.53
C GLY A 192 -14.10 -6.86 14.86
N LEU A 193 -13.42 -5.94 15.56
CA LEU A 193 -12.24 -5.23 15.07
C LEU A 193 -10.98 -6.03 15.35
N VAL A 194 -10.02 -5.94 14.44
CA VAL A 194 -8.74 -6.65 14.52
C VAL A 194 -7.61 -5.63 14.49
N MET A 195 -6.88 -5.50 15.59
CA MET A 195 -5.58 -4.85 15.53
C MET A 195 -4.58 -5.75 14.85
N VAL A 196 -3.81 -5.17 13.94
CA VAL A 196 -2.77 -5.86 13.21
C VAL A 196 -1.43 -5.24 13.56
N LEU A 197 -0.54 -6.06 14.15
CA LEU A 197 0.79 -5.64 14.59
C LEU A 197 1.71 -5.51 13.40
N GLU A 198 2.35 -4.37 13.27
CA GLU A 198 3.31 -4.10 12.21
C GLU A 198 4.74 -4.12 12.73
N ALA A 199 5.57 -4.97 12.11
CA ALA A 199 7.02 -5.00 12.30
C ALA A 199 7.68 -4.10 11.26
N LEU A 200 8.45 -3.10 11.72
CA LEU A 200 8.98 -2.03 10.88
C LEU A 200 10.51 -2.11 10.71
N SER A 201 11.01 -1.49 9.65
CA SER A 201 12.44 -1.37 9.35
C SER A 201 12.95 0.08 9.30
N ASP A 202 12.09 1.06 9.59
CA ASP A 202 12.40 2.48 9.41
C ASP A 202 13.43 3.01 10.41
N ASN A 203 13.40 2.48 11.64
CA ASN A 203 14.24 2.93 12.73
C ASN A 203 14.84 1.73 13.49
N PRO A 204 16.16 1.70 13.75
CA PRO A 204 16.80 0.64 14.53
C PRO A 204 16.34 0.57 16.00
N ASP A 205 15.76 1.64 16.54
CA ASP A 205 15.25 1.69 17.90
C ASP A 205 13.86 1.03 18.07
N LEU A 206 13.22 0.62 16.99
CA LEU A 206 11.93 -0.06 17.06
C LEU A 206 12.05 -1.43 17.73
N PHE A 207 11.13 -1.70 18.66
CA PHE A 207 11.06 -2.98 19.37
C PHE A 207 10.67 -4.13 18.46
N LEU A 208 9.64 -3.95 17.62
CA LEU A 208 9.10 -4.99 16.75
C LEU A 208 9.69 -4.87 15.35
N ARG A 209 10.47 -5.90 14.92
CA ARG A 209 11.23 -5.83 13.68
C ARG A 209 11.17 -7.11 12.82
N HIS A 210 10.85 -8.27 13.40
CA HIS A 210 10.95 -9.57 12.75
C HIS A 210 9.62 -10.31 12.72
N SER A 211 9.43 -11.14 11.70
CA SER A 211 8.19 -11.89 11.49
C SER A 211 7.95 -12.94 12.57
N ASP A 212 8.99 -13.64 13.02
CA ASP A 212 8.92 -14.64 14.08
C ASP A 212 8.56 -14.02 15.44
N GLN A 213 9.13 -12.86 15.76
CA GLN A 213 8.81 -12.08 16.95
C GLN A 213 7.33 -11.66 16.96
N THR A 214 6.84 -11.12 15.83
CA THR A 214 5.44 -10.69 15.69
C THR A 214 4.49 -11.87 15.82
N ASN A 215 4.77 -12.97 15.12
CA ASN A 215 3.99 -14.20 15.19
C ASN A 215 3.92 -14.76 16.62
N MET A 216 5.03 -14.79 17.34
CA MET A 216 5.09 -15.23 18.72
C MET A 216 4.21 -14.36 19.63
N ILE A 217 4.28 -13.03 19.48
CA ILE A 217 3.45 -12.08 20.25
C ILE A 217 1.97 -12.29 19.96
N CYS A 218 1.56 -12.39 18.69
CA CYS A 218 0.16 -12.65 18.31
C CYS A 218 -0.36 -13.95 18.92
N LYS A 219 0.42 -15.04 18.84
CA LYS A 219 0.08 -16.32 19.49
C LYS A 219 0.00 -16.21 21.01
N ALA A 220 0.91 -15.47 21.65
CA ALA A 220 0.89 -15.27 23.09
C ALA A 220 -0.30 -14.42 23.56
N VAL A 221 -0.71 -13.41 22.78
CA VAL A 221 -1.95 -12.64 23.04
C VAL A 221 -3.18 -13.56 22.96
N ASN A 222 -3.20 -14.45 21.97
CA ASN A 222 -4.22 -15.47 21.75
C ASN A 222 -5.64 -14.89 21.62
N SER A 223 -5.80 -13.88 20.74
CA SER A 223 -7.07 -13.22 20.47
C SER A 223 -7.33 -13.15 18.97
N PRO A 224 -8.59 -13.33 18.52
CA PRO A 224 -8.96 -13.07 17.12
C PRO A 224 -8.83 -11.59 16.74
N SER A 225 -8.79 -10.68 17.72
CA SER A 225 -8.61 -9.24 17.54
C SER A 225 -7.14 -8.78 17.62
N CYS A 226 -6.18 -9.70 17.62
CA CYS A 226 -4.75 -9.38 17.57
C CYS A 226 -4.06 -10.29 16.55
N LYS A 227 -3.69 -9.74 15.42
CA LYS A 227 -3.10 -10.47 14.29
C LYS A 227 -1.86 -9.74 13.76
N PHE A 228 -1.14 -10.38 12.84
CA PHE A 228 0.05 -9.85 12.22
C PHE A 228 -0.29 -9.06 10.94
N LEU A 229 0.23 -7.85 10.82
CA LEU A 229 0.34 -7.14 9.55
C LEU A 229 1.72 -7.44 8.97
N PHE A 230 1.77 -8.26 7.94
CA PHE A 230 3.00 -8.61 7.24
C PHE A 230 3.23 -7.60 6.10
N ASP A 231 4.01 -6.55 6.35
CA ASP A 231 4.49 -5.64 5.30
C ASP A 231 5.70 -6.25 4.61
N MET A 232 5.54 -6.61 3.35
CA MET A 232 6.57 -7.27 2.56
C MET A 232 7.81 -6.37 2.35
N TYR A 233 7.65 -5.04 2.32
CA TYR A 233 8.78 -4.11 2.24
C TYR A 233 9.66 -4.17 3.49
N HIS A 234 9.04 -4.07 4.67
CA HIS A 234 9.79 -4.11 5.93
C HIS A 234 10.41 -5.48 6.19
N MET A 235 9.69 -6.56 5.89
CA MET A 235 10.23 -7.91 6.05
C MET A 235 11.37 -8.20 5.09
N GLN A 236 11.31 -7.71 3.84
CA GLN A 236 12.44 -7.81 2.90
C GLN A 236 13.68 -7.12 3.44
N ARG A 237 13.54 -5.92 4.00
CA ARG A 237 14.68 -5.15 4.56
C ARG A 237 15.28 -5.76 5.83
N ASN A 238 14.46 -6.37 6.67
CA ASN A 238 14.92 -6.90 7.95
C ASN A 238 15.45 -8.33 7.86
N GLU A 239 14.85 -9.19 7.02
CA GLU A 239 15.13 -10.63 7.04
C GLU A 239 15.06 -11.32 5.66
N GLY A 240 14.41 -10.74 4.65
CA GLY A 240 14.23 -11.38 3.35
C GLY A 240 13.36 -12.64 3.40
N ASP A 241 13.62 -13.62 2.51
CA ASP A 241 12.97 -14.94 2.47
C ASP A 241 11.43 -14.88 2.60
N ILE A 242 10.82 -13.94 1.87
CA ILE A 242 9.41 -13.52 2.03
C ILE A 242 8.42 -14.68 1.99
N ILE A 243 8.52 -15.59 1.01
CA ILE A 243 7.56 -16.70 0.85
C ILE A 243 7.65 -17.68 2.03
N ASN A 244 8.86 -18.01 2.50
CA ASN A 244 9.03 -18.87 3.66
C ASN A 244 8.52 -18.20 4.94
N ASN A 245 8.79 -16.91 5.14
CA ASN A 245 8.33 -16.18 6.32
C ASN A 245 6.81 -16.02 6.32
N LEU A 246 6.18 -15.78 5.16
CA LEU A 246 4.72 -15.85 5.00
C LEU A 246 4.18 -17.24 5.42
N ASN A 247 4.81 -18.33 4.99
CA ASN A 247 4.38 -19.69 5.35
C ASN A 247 4.45 -19.96 6.85
N LYS A 248 5.55 -19.56 7.50
CA LYS A 248 5.79 -19.78 8.94
C LYS A 248 4.80 -19.02 9.83
N THR A 249 4.31 -17.87 9.35
CA THR A 249 3.47 -16.95 10.12
C THR A 249 2.02 -16.89 9.66
N TRP A 250 1.65 -17.69 8.66
CA TRP A 250 0.38 -17.62 7.94
C TRP A 250 -0.86 -17.62 8.82
N ASP A 251 -0.88 -18.42 9.86
CA ASP A 251 -2.04 -18.58 10.75
C ASP A 251 -2.34 -17.31 11.58
N GLU A 252 -1.34 -16.45 11.75
CA GLU A 252 -1.48 -15.19 12.49
C GLU A 252 -1.59 -13.98 11.55
N ILE A 253 -1.43 -14.13 10.23
CA ILE A 253 -1.55 -13.00 9.29
C ILE A 253 -3.01 -12.54 9.20
N GLY A 254 -3.26 -11.30 9.63
CA GLY A 254 -4.55 -10.62 9.49
C GLY A 254 -4.59 -9.62 8.33
N TYR A 255 -3.42 -9.13 7.90
CA TYR A 255 -3.30 -8.11 6.87
C TYR A 255 -1.95 -8.18 6.15
N LEU A 256 -1.91 -7.75 4.89
CA LEU A 256 -0.68 -7.72 4.09
C LEU A 256 -0.45 -6.31 3.55
N GLN A 257 0.81 -5.88 3.47
CA GLN A 257 1.17 -4.63 2.78
C GLN A 257 2.29 -4.85 1.75
N ILE A 258 2.34 -3.95 0.78
CA ILE A 258 3.14 -4.03 -0.43
C ILE A 258 4.02 -2.79 -0.55
N GLY A 259 5.28 -2.98 -0.87
CA GLY A 259 6.23 -1.97 -1.30
C GLY A 259 7.46 -2.64 -1.87
N ASP A 260 7.90 -2.28 -3.08
CA ASP A 260 9.07 -2.91 -3.69
C ASP A 260 10.37 -2.33 -3.16
N ASN A 261 11.35 -3.18 -2.91
CA ASN A 261 12.66 -2.81 -2.41
C ASN A 261 13.63 -2.51 -3.57
N PRO A 262 14.56 -1.54 -3.38
CA PRO A 262 14.79 -0.75 -2.17
C PRO A 262 13.98 0.56 -2.10
N GLY A 263 13.28 0.96 -3.17
CA GLY A 263 12.72 2.29 -3.34
C GLY A 263 11.39 2.54 -2.62
N ARG A 264 10.75 1.52 -2.03
CA ARG A 264 9.38 1.53 -1.49
C ARG A 264 8.39 2.14 -2.50
N LYS A 265 8.31 1.50 -3.68
CA LYS A 265 7.47 1.88 -4.82
C LYS A 265 6.57 0.71 -5.23
N GLU A 266 5.80 0.92 -6.32
CA GLU A 266 4.93 -0.13 -6.88
C GLU A 266 5.73 -1.38 -7.31
N PRO A 267 5.11 -2.58 -7.37
CA PRO A 267 5.71 -3.79 -7.92
C PRO A 267 6.40 -3.56 -9.27
N THR A 268 7.42 -4.36 -9.57
CA THR A 268 8.25 -4.29 -10.80
C THR A 268 9.26 -3.15 -10.86
N THR A 269 9.36 -2.34 -9.80
CA THR A 269 10.32 -1.23 -9.77
C THR A 269 11.59 -1.52 -8.96
N GLY A 270 11.64 -2.68 -8.30
CA GLY A 270 12.75 -3.09 -7.46
C GLY A 270 13.17 -4.55 -7.65
N GLU A 271 13.57 -5.19 -6.55
CA GLU A 271 14.18 -6.52 -6.54
C GLU A 271 13.20 -7.66 -6.21
N MET A 272 11.96 -7.36 -5.78
CA MET A 272 11.02 -8.37 -5.32
C MET A 272 10.20 -8.95 -6.47
N ASN A 273 10.10 -10.27 -6.54
CA ASN A 273 9.26 -10.93 -7.53
C ASN A 273 7.80 -10.98 -7.08
N TYR A 274 7.10 -9.84 -7.16
CA TYR A 274 5.70 -9.72 -6.75
C TYR A 274 4.75 -10.65 -7.50
N LYS A 275 5.02 -10.98 -8.76
CA LYS A 275 4.21 -11.94 -9.51
C LYS A 275 4.18 -13.32 -8.85
N ASN A 276 5.33 -13.80 -8.36
CA ASN A 276 5.42 -15.06 -7.63
C ASN A 276 4.83 -14.93 -6.21
N ILE A 277 5.05 -13.82 -5.53
CA ILE A 277 4.51 -13.57 -4.20
C ILE A 277 2.98 -13.52 -4.26
N PHE A 278 2.39 -12.79 -5.20
CA PHE A 278 0.93 -12.70 -5.37
C PHE A 278 0.32 -14.04 -5.76
N LYS A 279 0.98 -14.79 -6.65
CA LYS A 279 0.57 -16.18 -6.95
C LYS A 279 0.53 -17.03 -5.68
N HIS A 280 1.56 -16.96 -4.85
CA HIS A 280 1.65 -17.71 -3.60
C HIS A 280 0.50 -17.34 -2.64
N ILE A 281 0.28 -16.04 -2.39
CA ILE A 281 -0.79 -15.50 -1.54
C ILE A 281 -2.18 -15.96 -2.05
N TYR A 282 -2.40 -15.87 -3.37
CA TYR A 282 -3.64 -16.32 -3.99
C TYR A 282 -3.87 -17.83 -3.84
N THR A 283 -2.82 -18.63 -4.07
CA THR A 283 -2.86 -20.11 -3.94
C THR A 283 -3.11 -20.56 -2.50
N LYS A 284 -2.64 -19.79 -1.51
CA LYS A 284 -2.95 -19.98 -0.10
C LYS A 284 -4.41 -19.66 0.25
N GLY A 285 -5.19 -19.15 -0.70
CA GLY A 285 -6.60 -18.83 -0.51
C GLY A 285 -6.86 -17.52 0.23
N TYR A 286 -5.89 -16.59 0.30
CA TYR A 286 -6.07 -15.31 0.97
C TYR A 286 -7.20 -14.49 0.33
N LYS A 287 -8.12 -14.01 1.17
CA LYS A 287 -9.29 -13.19 0.77
C LYS A 287 -9.29 -11.81 1.42
N GLY A 288 -8.24 -11.49 2.17
CA GLY A 288 -8.06 -10.19 2.82
C GLY A 288 -7.59 -9.11 1.85
N ILE A 289 -7.17 -8.01 2.41
CA ILE A 289 -6.68 -6.82 1.69
C ILE A 289 -5.16 -6.82 1.68
N LEU A 290 -4.59 -6.33 0.57
CA LEU A 290 -3.18 -6.03 0.42
C LEU A 290 -3.02 -4.51 0.26
N GLY A 291 -2.51 -3.84 1.28
CA GLY A 291 -2.29 -2.39 1.28
C GLY A 291 -1.12 -1.99 0.40
N MET A 292 -1.30 -0.94 -0.37
CA MET A 292 -0.27 -0.38 -1.27
C MET A 292 0.54 0.67 -0.51
N GLU A 293 1.30 0.26 0.53
CA GLU A 293 2.02 1.20 1.39
C GLU A 293 3.35 1.63 0.80
N HIS A 294 3.25 2.36 -0.30
CA HIS A 294 4.39 2.87 -1.06
C HIS A 294 4.06 4.16 -1.82
N GLY A 295 5.08 4.88 -2.25
CA GLY A 295 4.88 6.01 -3.16
C GLY A 295 4.94 5.58 -4.63
N ASN A 296 4.45 6.43 -5.53
CA ASN A 296 4.57 6.21 -6.98
C ASN A 296 6.04 6.37 -7.42
N ALA A 297 6.55 5.48 -8.28
CA ALA A 297 7.93 5.58 -8.79
C ALA A 297 8.13 6.76 -9.74
N LYS A 298 7.10 7.11 -10.49
CA LYS A 298 7.11 8.23 -11.43
C LYS A 298 6.07 9.28 -11.04
N PRO A 299 6.33 10.57 -11.28
CA PRO A 299 5.38 11.64 -11.02
C PRO A 299 4.29 11.71 -12.10
N GLY A 300 3.22 12.45 -11.81
CA GLY A 300 2.18 12.81 -12.77
C GLY A 300 1.28 11.65 -13.19
N LYS A 301 0.37 11.93 -14.14
CA LYS A 301 -0.57 10.92 -14.67
C LYS A 301 0.12 9.70 -15.27
N GLU A 302 1.25 9.88 -15.94
CA GLU A 302 2.03 8.77 -16.51
C GLU A 302 2.54 7.83 -15.41
N GLY A 303 2.93 8.37 -14.25
CA GLY A 303 3.33 7.58 -13.09
C GLY A 303 2.17 6.80 -12.50
N GLU A 304 1.00 7.40 -12.40
CA GLU A 304 -0.22 6.73 -11.91
C GLU A 304 -0.67 5.59 -12.84
N ILE A 305 -0.59 5.79 -14.17
CA ILE A 305 -0.85 4.75 -15.16
C ILE A 305 0.19 3.63 -15.07
N ALA A 306 1.47 3.96 -14.90
CA ALA A 306 2.54 2.98 -14.74
C ALA A 306 2.32 2.12 -13.49
N LEU A 307 1.89 2.73 -12.37
CA LEU A 307 1.53 2.01 -11.15
C LEU A 307 0.37 1.02 -11.41
N ILE A 308 -0.72 1.44 -12.04
CA ILE A 308 -1.85 0.56 -12.37
C ILE A 308 -1.38 -0.63 -13.21
N ASN A 309 -0.55 -0.37 -14.24
CA ASN A 309 -0.01 -1.41 -15.12
C ASN A 309 0.91 -2.39 -14.37
N ALA A 310 1.74 -1.91 -13.44
CA ALA A 310 2.61 -2.74 -12.61
C ALA A 310 1.80 -3.72 -11.75
N TYR A 311 0.68 -3.28 -11.18
CA TYR A 311 -0.25 -4.17 -10.47
C TYR A 311 -0.95 -5.14 -11.41
N ARG A 312 -1.40 -4.71 -12.61
CA ARG A 312 -1.98 -5.61 -13.62
C ARG A 312 -1.00 -6.70 -14.06
N GLU A 313 0.24 -6.33 -14.31
CA GLU A 313 1.31 -7.27 -14.66
C GLU A 313 1.57 -8.29 -13.55
N SER A 314 1.74 -7.81 -12.31
CA SER A 314 2.02 -8.66 -11.15
C SER A 314 0.84 -9.56 -10.78
N ASP A 315 -0.41 -9.12 -11.03
CA ASP A 315 -1.64 -9.89 -10.80
C ASP A 315 -1.98 -10.87 -11.94
N SER A 316 -1.23 -10.84 -13.04
CA SER A 316 -1.44 -11.70 -14.24
C SER A 316 -0.78 -13.07 -14.13
N PHE A 317 -0.53 -13.57 -12.93
CA PHE A 317 0.07 -14.89 -12.70
C PHE A 317 -0.83 -16.04 -13.19
N ILE A 318 -0.19 -17.13 -13.63
CA ILE A 318 -0.86 -18.37 -14.04
C ILE A 318 -0.96 -19.29 -12.80
N ILE A 319 -2.15 -19.87 -12.59
CA ILE A 319 -2.45 -20.80 -11.50
C ILE A 319 -2.09 -22.22 -11.92
#